data_202e148999bb1e7ccd4852c3b83eae0f
#
_entry.id   202e148999bb1e7ccd4852c3b83eae0f
#
_cell.length_a   1.000
_cell.length_b   1.000
_cell.length_c   1.000
_cell.angle_alpha   90.00
_cell.angle_beta   90.00
_cell.angle_gamma   90.00
#
_symmetry.space_group_name_H-M   'P 1'
#
loop_
_entity.id
_entity.type
_entity.pdbx_description
1 polymer ?
#
loop_
_entity_poly.entity_id
_entity_poly.type
_entity_poly.pdbx_seq_one_letter_code
_entity_poly.pdbx_strand_id
1 'polypeptide(L)'
;MNNFLKIIKEICNELNIKYTFLSKDWVIMLEYKNKTRFLSGYKFDLNKHALGLILDDKYAMYDVLNYKNIPVIKHNIVYKDSNNNLYAKDSKGLEYTKKLFYKYKANIVLKINNG
;
A
#
# COMPACT_ATOMS: atom_id res chain seq x y z
N MET A 1 2.24 -26.76 -0.41
CA MET A 1 2.57 -25.58 -1.28
C MET A 1 1.34 -24.69 -1.35
N ASN A 2 1.47 -23.40 -1.10
CA ASN A 2 0.39 -22.41 -1.14
C ASN A 2 -0.21 -22.35 -2.56
N ASN A 3 -1.53 -22.16 -2.70
CA ASN A 3 -2.22 -22.08 -4.01
C ASN A 3 -1.61 -21.00 -4.92
N PHE A 4 -1.15 -19.88 -4.36
CA PHE A 4 -0.46 -18.84 -5.12
C PHE A 4 0.81 -19.37 -5.82
N LEU A 5 1.64 -20.11 -5.10
CA LEU A 5 2.87 -20.68 -5.64
C LEU A 5 2.59 -21.71 -6.76
N LYS A 6 1.50 -22.48 -6.63
CA LYS A 6 1.07 -23.40 -7.68
C LYS A 6 0.71 -22.64 -8.96
N ILE A 7 -0.12 -21.61 -8.84
CA ILE A 7 -0.54 -20.77 -9.97
C ILE A 7 0.68 -20.12 -10.65
N ILE A 8 1.60 -19.54 -9.89
CA ILE A 8 2.82 -18.94 -10.44
C ILE A 8 3.64 -20.00 -11.20
N LYS A 9 3.80 -21.20 -10.65
CA LYS A 9 4.51 -22.30 -11.29
C LYS A 9 3.85 -22.72 -12.61
N GLU A 10 2.54 -22.87 -12.62
CA GLU A 10 1.78 -23.23 -13.82
C GLU A 10 1.95 -22.16 -14.91
N ILE A 11 1.76 -20.89 -14.57
CA ILE A 11 1.95 -19.77 -15.51
C ILE A 11 3.39 -19.72 -16.04
N CYS A 12 4.39 -19.88 -15.19
CA CYS A 12 5.79 -19.88 -15.61
C CYS A 12 6.10 -21.02 -16.57
N ASN A 13 5.57 -22.21 -16.32
CA ASN A 13 5.73 -23.36 -17.21
C ASN A 13 5.03 -23.11 -18.57
N GLU A 14 3.80 -22.60 -18.56
CA GLU A 14 3.04 -22.28 -19.76
C GLU A 14 3.73 -21.23 -20.65
N LEU A 15 4.29 -20.19 -20.00
CA LEU A 15 4.95 -19.07 -20.69
C LEU A 15 6.46 -19.30 -20.92
N ASN A 16 7.01 -20.47 -20.58
CA ASN A 16 8.44 -20.78 -20.64
C ASN A 16 9.31 -19.76 -19.89
N ILE A 17 8.86 -19.34 -18.71
CA ILE A 17 9.59 -18.46 -17.80
C ILE A 17 10.36 -19.36 -16.82
N LYS A 18 11.68 -19.19 -16.75
CA LYS A 18 12.49 -19.87 -15.74
C LYS A 18 12.21 -19.25 -14.38
N TYR A 19 12.02 -20.08 -13.34
CA TYR A 19 11.77 -19.62 -11.99
C TYR A 19 12.61 -20.39 -10.98
N THR A 20 12.93 -19.72 -9.87
CA THR A 20 13.66 -20.31 -8.74
C THR A 20 13.00 -19.86 -7.45
N PHE A 21 12.64 -20.82 -6.59
CA PHE A 21 12.13 -20.53 -5.25
C PHE A 21 13.30 -20.33 -4.28
N LEU A 22 13.26 -19.23 -3.56
CA LEU A 22 14.29 -18.81 -2.58
C LEU A 22 13.64 -18.52 -1.23
N SER A 23 14.45 -18.46 -0.18
CA SER A 23 14.00 -18.10 1.17
C SER A 23 12.79 -18.90 1.65
N LYS A 24 12.83 -20.22 1.50
CA LYS A 24 11.73 -21.14 1.84
C LYS A 24 10.42 -20.75 1.15
N ASP A 25 10.48 -20.53 -0.15
CA ASP A 25 9.38 -20.18 -1.04
C ASP A 25 8.77 -18.77 -0.79
N TRP A 26 9.42 -17.95 0.02
CA TRP A 26 8.99 -16.57 0.26
C TRP A 26 9.37 -15.61 -0.88
N VAL A 27 10.47 -15.89 -1.56
CA VAL A 27 10.94 -15.13 -2.71
C VAL A 27 10.96 -16.03 -3.94
N ILE A 28 10.44 -15.54 -5.05
CA ILE A 28 10.50 -16.21 -6.35
C ILE A 28 11.30 -15.32 -7.28
N MET A 29 12.37 -15.87 -7.84
CA MET A 29 13.12 -15.23 -8.91
C MET A 29 12.60 -15.75 -10.24
N LEU A 30 12.27 -14.86 -11.15
CA LEU A 30 11.79 -15.12 -12.50
C LEU A 30 12.82 -14.62 -13.51
N GLU A 31 13.14 -15.44 -14.50
CA GLU A 31 14.09 -15.11 -15.56
C GLU A 31 13.46 -15.33 -16.94
N TYR A 32 13.41 -14.27 -17.75
CA TYR A 32 12.86 -14.31 -19.10
C TYR A 32 13.57 -13.31 -20.02
N LYS A 33 14.02 -13.74 -21.17
CA LYS A 33 14.68 -12.91 -22.20
C LYS A 33 15.71 -11.94 -21.61
N ASN A 34 16.67 -12.46 -20.86
CA ASN A 34 17.74 -11.69 -20.18
C ASN A 34 17.27 -10.65 -19.14
N LYS A 35 16.04 -10.76 -18.68
CA LYS A 35 15.49 -9.95 -17.58
C LYS A 35 15.25 -10.83 -16.38
N THR A 36 15.66 -10.34 -15.22
CA THR A 36 15.36 -10.97 -13.93
C THR A 36 14.35 -10.10 -13.17
N ARG A 37 13.37 -10.74 -12.56
CA ARG A 37 12.34 -10.14 -11.73
C ARG A 37 12.15 -10.93 -10.44
N PHE A 38 11.70 -10.26 -9.41
CA PHE A 38 11.47 -10.88 -8.12
C PHE A 38 10.02 -10.68 -7.66
N LEU A 39 9.48 -11.73 -7.05
CA LEU A 39 8.26 -11.67 -6.26
C LEU A 39 8.64 -11.95 -4.81
N SER A 40 8.10 -11.17 -3.88
CA SER A 40 8.24 -11.42 -2.45
C SER A 40 6.84 -11.42 -1.82
N GLY A 41 6.39 -12.58 -1.37
CA GLY A 41 4.98 -12.77 -1.02
C GLY A 41 4.08 -12.48 -2.23
N TYR A 42 3.17 -11.51 -2.09
CA TYR A 42 2.28 -11.07 -3.18
C TYR A 42 2.76 -9.78 -3.88
N LYS A 43 4.00 -9.33 -3.61
CA LYS A 43 4.55 -8.08 -4.16
C LYS A 43 5.49 -8.37 -5.31
N PHE A 44 5.27 -7.67 -6.41
CA PHE A 44 6.11 -7.74 -7.60
C PHE A 44 7.08 -6.55 -7.63
N ASP A 45 8.27 -6.75 -8.18
CA ASP A 45 9.28 -5.69 -8.36
C ASP A 45 8.97 -4.74 -9.54
N LEU A 46 7.76 -4.82 -10.09
CA LEU A 46 7.30 -3.95 -11.17
C LEU A 46 7.08 -2.51 -10.72
N ASN A 47 6.77 -2.30 -9.45
CA ASN A 47 6.54 -0.99 -8.87
C ASN A 47 7.77 -0.51 -8.09
N LYS A 48 8.04 0.78 -8.19
CA LYS A 48 9.06 1.42 -7.36
C LYS A 48 8.66 1.29 -5.89
N HIS A 49 9.62 1.08 -5.01
CA HIS A 49 9.37 0.91 -3.57
C HIS A 49 8.52 2.04 -2.96
N ALA A 50 8.84 3.29 -3.30
CA ALA A 50 8.06 4.45 -2.87
C ALA A 50 6.58 4.37 -3.26
N LEU A 51 6.26 3.84 -4.45
CA LEU A 51 4.88 3.66 -4.89
C LEU A 51 4.14 2.65 -4.02
N GLY A 52 4.80 1.55 -3.63
CA GLY A 52 4.24 0.59 -2.70
C GLY A 52 3.89 1.22 -1.35
N LEU A 53 4.77 2.03 -0.79
CA LEU A 53 4.53 2.74 0.48
C LEU A 53 3.35 3.72 0.37
N ILE A 54 3.23 4.43 -0.75
CA ILE A 54 2.09 5.34 -0.99
C ILE A 54 0.76 4.57 -1.06
N LEU A 55 0.75 3.42 -1.74
CA LEU A 55 -0.47 2.60 -1.88
C LEU A 55 -0.90 1.95 -0.56
N ASP A 56 0.04 1.63 0.32
CA ASP A 56 -0.24 1.09 1.65
C ASP A 56 -0.74 2.16 2.63
N ASP A 57 -0.48 3.44 2.37
CA ASP A 57 -0.93 4.58 3.18
C ASP A 57 -2.14 5.27 2.53
N LYS A 58 -3.31 5.12 3.14
CA LYS A 58 -4.58 5.65 2.61
C LYS A 58 -4.58 7.16 2.44
N TYR A 59 -3.93 7.88 3.36
CA TYR A 59 -3.87 9.33 3.27
C TYR A 59 -2.86 9.79 2.23
N ALA A 60 -1.68 9.18 2.15
CA ALA A 60 -0.70 9.47 1.13
C ALA A 60 -1.25 9.19 -0.28
N MET A 61 -1.97 8.08 -0.45
CA MET A 61 -2.64 7.76 -1.71
C MET A 61 -3.68 8.83 -2.08
N TYR A 62 -4.53 9.22 -1.11
CA TYR A 62 -5.51 10.30 -1.32
C TYR A 62 -4.83 11.60 -1.76
N ASP A 63 -3.77 12.01 -1.07
CA ASP A 63 -3.07 13.28 -1.32
C ASP A 63 -2.45 13.31 -2.72
N VAL A 64 -1.79 12.23 -3.15
CA VAL A 64 -1.22 12.08 -4.49
C VAL A 64 -2.30 12.12 -5.58
N LEU A 65 -3.41 11.39 -5.41
CA LEU A 65 -4.50 11.37 -6.38
C LEU A 65 -5.19 12.74 -6.47
N ASN A 66 -5.44 13.38 -5.33
CA ASN A 66 -6.02 14.72 -5.26
C ASN A 66 -5.12 15.76 -5.93
N TYR A 67 -3.81 15.70 -5.71
CA TYR A 67 -2.83 16.55 -6.40
C TYR A 67 -2.85 16.39 -7.92
N LYS A 68 -3.15 15.19 -8.40
CA LYS A 68 -3.30 14.88 -9.83
C LYS A 68 -4.70 15.18 -10.39
N ASN A 69 -5.57 15.82 -9.61
CA ASN A 69 -6.95 16.13 -9.98
C ASN A 69 -7.78 14.87 -10.34
N ILE A 70 -7.43 13.73 -9.79
CA ILE A 70 -8.21 12.50 -9.92
C ILE A 70 -9.33 12.54 -8.88
N PRO A 71 -10.60 12.34 -9.25
CA PRO A 71 -11.72 12.36 -8.31
C PRO A 71 -11.54 11.31 -7.22
N VAL A 72 -11.46 11.74 -5.97
CA VAL A 72 -11.30 10.87 -4.80
C VAL A 72 -12.17 11.35 -3.64
N ILE A 73 -12.59 10.42 -2.80
CA ILE A 73 -13.27 10.75 -1.54
C ILE A 73 -12.29 11.48 -0.64
N LYS A 74 -12.74 12.59 -0.06
CA LYS A 74 -11.90 13.40 0.82
C LYS A 74 -11.48 12.63 2.06
N HIS A 75 -10.19 12.61 2.32
CA HIS A 75 -9.59 12.05 3.53
C HIS A 75 -9.07 13.18 4.44
N ASN A 76 -9.08 12.93 5.73
CA ASN A 76 -8.39 13.73 6.73
C ASN A 76 -7.63 12.74 7.62
N ILE A 77 -6.37 13.04 7.90
CA ILE A 77 -5.58 12.23 8.82
C ILE A 77 -5.69 12.79 10.22
N VAL A 78 -5.78 11.90 11.22
CA VAL A 78 -5.75 12.24 12.65
C VAL A 78 -4.65 11.44 13.30
N TYR A 79 -3.75 12.14 13.97
CA TYR A 79 -2.66 11.52 14.74
C TYR A 79 -3.04 11.42 16.23
N LYS A 80 -2.39 10.50 16.94
CA LYS A 80 -2.50 10.41 18.40
C LYS A 80 -1.91 11.67 19.04
N ASP A 81 -2.40 12.06 20.20
CA ASP A 81 -1.88 13.21 20.96
C ASP A 81 -0.40 13.08 21.30
N SER A 82 0.06 11.87 21.60
CA SER A 82 1.46 11.54 21.88
C SER A 82 2.39 11.60 20.67
N ASN A 83 1.86 11.84 19.47
CA ASN A 83 2.70 11.88 18.26
C ASN A 83 3.47 13.21 18.19
N ASN A 84 4.79 13.14 18.28
CA ASN A 84 5.70 14.28 18.22
C ASN A 84 6.20 14.59 16.81
N ASN A 85 5.64 13.96 15.79
CA ASN A 85 6.00 14.24 14.40
C ASN A 85 5.56 15.66 14.03
N LEU A 86 6.44 16.41 13.39
CA LEU A 86 6.14 17.77 12.90
C LEU A 86 4.91 17.82 11.98
N TYR A 87 4.67 16.79 11.22
CA TYR A 87 3.50 16.67 10.33
C TYR A 87 2.17 16.49 11.06
N ALA A 88 2.22 16.11 12.35
CA ALA A 88 1.01 15.88 13.15
C ALA A 88 0.53 17.14 13.91
N LYS A 89 1.28 18.24 13.88
CA LYS A 89 1.12 19.39 14.78
C LYS A 89 -0.31 19.91 14.87
N ASP A 90 -0.98 20.06 13.73
CA ASP A 90 -2.31 20.69 13.66
C ASP A 90 -3.45 19.67 13.40
N SER A 91 -3.13 18.37 13.40
CA SER A 91 -4.08 17.31 13.02
C SER A 91 -4.04 16.12 13.99
N LYS A 92 -3.92 16.40 15.30
CA LYS A 92 -3.85 15.34 16.30
C LYS A 92 -4.89 15.51 17.41
N GLY A 93 -5.19 14.38 18.02
CA GLY A 93 -5.97 14.28 19.22
C GLY A 93 -7.47 14.39 19.09
N LEU A 94 -8.12 14.31 20.23
CA LEU A 94 -9.57 14.25 20.32
C LEU A 94 -10.22 15.57 19.86
N GLU A 95 -9.63 16.70 20.16
CA GLU A 95 -10.18 18.00 19.79
C GLU A 95 -10.20 18.21 18.28
N TYR A 96 -9.15 17.80 17.58
CA TYR A 96 -9.15 17.82 16.12
C TYR A 96 -10.20 16.86 15.53
N THR A 97 -10.33 15.67 16.11
CA THR A 97 -11.35 14.70 15.73
C THR A 97 -12.77 15.27 15.88
N LYS A 98 -13.06 15.92 17.00
CA LYS A 98 -14.34 16.60 17.22
C LYS A 98 -14.63 17.68 16.18
N LYS A 99 -13.63 18.50 15.83
CA LYS A 99 -13.76 19.52 14.78
C LYS A 99 -14.18 18.90 13.45
N LEU A 100 -13.56 17.78 13.05
CA LEU A 100 -13.92 17.08 11.83
C LEU A 100 -15.36 16.51 11.91
N PHE A 101 -15.73 15.93 13.05
CA PHE A 101 -17.06 15.37 13.28
C PHE A 101 -18.14 16.43 13.10
N TYR A 102 -18.00 17.61 13.73
CA TYR A 102 -18.93 18.72 13.58
C TYR A 102 -18.93 19.30 12.17
N LYS A 103 -17.76 19.44 11.55
CA LYS A 103 -17.62 19.93 10.19
C LYS A 103 -18.38 19.10 9.16
N TYR A 104 -18.35 17.79 9.30
CA TYR A 104 -18.98 16.85 8.37
C TYR A 104 -20.34 16.33 8.89
N LYS A 105 -20.90 16.93 9.95
CA LYS A 105 -22.23 16.56 10.49
C LYS A 105 -22.36 15.05 10.75
N ALA A 106 -21.36 14.45 11.34
CA ALA A 106 -21.26 13.01 11.63
C ALA A 106 -21.22 12.06 10.40
N ASN A 107 -21.22 12.58 9.18
CA ASN A 107 -21.07 11.76 7.96
C ASN A 107 -19.60 11.45 7.70
N ILE A 108 -18.98 10.67 8.59
CA ILE A 108 -17.57 10.28 8.51
C ILE A 108 -17.40 8.79 8.74
N VAL A 109 -16.37 8.23 8.12
CA VAL A 109 -15.92 6.87 8.37
C VAL A 109 -14.50 6.93 8.92
N LEU A 110 -14.30 6.30 10.07
CA LEU A 110 -12.98 6.17 10.70
C LEU A 110 -12.31 4.88 10.24
N LYS A 111 -11.08 4.99 9.79
CA LYS A 111 -10.26 3.82 9.38
C LYS A 111 -8.83 3.99 9.88
N ILE A 112 -8.19 2.89 10.19
CA ILE A 112 -6.73 2.87 10.42
C ILE A 112 -6.06 3.21 9.09
N ASN A 113 -5.06 4.13 9.14
CA ASN A 113 -4.39 4.59 7.94
C ASN A 113 -3.55 3.48 7.28
N ASN A 114 -2.77 2.78 8.09
CA ASN A 114 -1.94 1.65 7.68
C ASN A 114 -2.56 0.36 8.22
N GLY A 115 -2.88 -0.57 7.35
CA GLY A 115 -3.46 -1.85 7.74
C GLY A 115 -4.17 -2.54 6.60
#